data_4b1e8d147afaf93cd03ecae66a0f9066
#
_entry.id   4b1e8d147afaf93cd03ecae66a0f9066
#
_cell.length_a   1.000
_cell.length_b   1.000
_cell.length_c   1.000
_cell.angle_alpha   90.00
_cell.angle_beta   90.00
_cell.angle_gamma   90.00
#
_symmetry.space_group_name_H-M   'P 1'
#
loop_
_entity.id
_entity.type
_entity.pdbx_description
1 polymer ?
#
loop_
_entity_poly.entity_id
_entity_poly.type
_entity_poly.pdbx_seq_one_letter_code
_entity_poly.pdbx_strand_id
1 'polypeptide(L)'
;MATVHILTQYVWPDAAPTGLYAEQLAARLEQDGRDVRLVGGRGGYRELQRKRPVARITHLNHYRGSRGNLRQSFTEYASVTRAFCDYIGRFVRHDDVVVVTSAPPNTVTLAQAIRRRGARSIYWLQDYYPELVRGLYEYPVPLRAVFRRFWDHHLGRWDRIVKIGSNLGGPTRNAVVIRNWPTMSFDRPTAPEPRTALYSGNLGYGHDIELLVHACGKLRTAGYRVTMRSDGRGAWQLPAWLQPMPLENDPAKLRDDLLRHEVHLVAANPKITQAIFPSKIWNTFAARRKLVCTGFAGPMIEELEISKLAPFDRHLEQWTDLIATAQNSGQPNRVERIEPALA
;
A
#
# COMPACT_ATOMS: atom_id res chain seq x y z
N MET A 1 7.01 11.81 -26.43
CA MET A 1 7.39 10.76 -25.45
C MET A 1 6.13 10.16 -24.88
N ALA A 2 6.12 8.86 -24.60
CA ALA A 2 5.01 8.20 -23.91
C ALA A 2 4.90 8.68 -22.47
N THR A 3 3.70 9.02 -22.04
CA THR A 3 3.43 9.52 -20.69
C THR A 3 3.18 8.35 -19.72
N VAL A 4 3.66 8.45 -18.49
CA VAL A 4 3.33 7.53 -17.41
C VAL A 4 2.20 8.13 -16.57
N HIS A 5 1.05 7.45 -16.52
CA HIS A 5 -0.08 7.84 -15.69
C HIS A 5 -0.15 6.94 -14.46
N ILE A 6 -0.12 7.50 -13.26
CA ILE A 6 -0.28 6.77 -12.00
C ILE A 6 -1.62 7.14 -11.39
N LEU A 7 -2.55 6.17 -11.32
CA LEU A 7 -3.90 6.36 -10.83
C LEU A 7 -4.05 5.72 -9.45
N THR A 8 -4.44 6.51 -8.46
CA THR A 8 -4.68 6.05 -7.09
C THR A 8 -5.80 6.85 -6.44
N GLN A 9 -6.59 6.22 -5.56
CA GLN A 9 -7.71 6.89 -4.91
C GLN A 9 -7.26 8.12 -4.10
N TYR A 10 -6.13 8.02 -3.43
CA TYR A 10 -5.64 9.04 -2.51
C TYR A 10 -4.34 9.65 -3.03
N VAL A 11 -4.33 10.96 -3.16
CA VAL A 11 -3.13 11.76 -3.47
C VAL A 11 -3.08 12.96 -2.52
N TRP A 12 -1.99 13.71 -2.53
CA TRP A 12 -1.89 14.91 -1.72
C TRP A 12 -3.21 15.74 -1.72
N PRO A 13 -3.71 16.23 -0.57
CA PRO A 13 -3.08 16.26 0.76
C PRO A 13 -3.28 14.99 1.62
N ASP A 14 -3.96 13.96 1.11
CA ASP A 14 -4.20 12.73 1.84
C ASP A 14 -2.89 12.01 2.23
N ALA A 15 -2.90 11.35 3.38
CA ALA A 15 -1.75 10.63 3.94
C ALA A 15 -1.88 9.11 3.84
N ALA A 16 -2.69 8.61 2.92
CA ALA A 16 -2.78 7.17 2.69
C ALA A 16 -1.44 6.61 2.21
N PRO A 17 -0.93 5.51 2.77
CA PRO A 17 0.36 4.94 2.36
C PRO A 17 0.45 4.69 0.86
N THR A 18 -0.61 4.19 0.24
CA THR A 18 -0.69 3.95 -1.21
C THR A 18 -0.47 5.23 -2.02
N GLY A 19 -1.02 6.36 -1.55
CA GLY A 19 -0.81 7.67 -2.17
C GLY A 19 0.63 8.15 -2.01
N LEU A 20 1.22 7.98 -0.83
CA LEU A 20 2.63 8.36 -0.57
C LEU A 20 3.60 7.57 -1.47
N TYR A 21 3.38 6.27 -1.65
CA TYR A 21 4.18 5.47 -2.58
C TYR A 21 4.02 5.93 -4.03
N ALA A 22 2.79 6.22 -4.45
CA ALA A 22 2.52 6.71 -5.80
C ALA A 22 3.21 8.07 -6.07
N GLU A 23 3.22 8.98 -5.09
CA GLU A 23 3.92 10.26 -5.17
C GLU A 23 5.44 10.09 -5.26
N GLN A 24 6.03 9.20 -4.47
CA GLN A 24 7.47 8.93 -4.50
C GLN A 24 7.89 8.26 -5.82
N LEU A 25 7.08 7.33 -6.34
CA LEU A 25 7.30 6.74 -7.66
C LEU A 25 7.22 7.80 -8.76
N ALA A 26 6.20 8.67 -8.72
CA ALA A 26 6.06 9.75 -9.67
C ALA A 26 7.28 10.68 -9.66
N ALA A 27 7.72 11.11 -8.47
CA ALA A 27 8.89 11.98 -8.31
C ALA A 27 10.18 11.33 -8.85
N ARG A 28 10.38 10.03 -8.61
CA ARG A 28 11.54 9.30 -9.13
C ARG A 28 11.51 9.22 -10.66
N LEU A 29 10.37 8.91 -11.25
CA LEU A 29 10.23 8.84 -12.71
C LEU A 29 10.45 10.21 -13.38
N GLU A 30 9.99 11.31 -12.74
CA GLU A 30 10.27 12.67 -13.20
C GLU A 30 11.76 13.00 -13.14
N GLN A 31 12.47 12.58 -12.07
CA GLN A 31 13.93 12.70 -11.96
C GLN A 31 14.67 11.93 -13.06
N ASP A 32 14.13 10.78 -13.48
CA ASP A 32 14.64 9.97 -14.60
C ASP A 32 14.25 10.56 -15.97
N GLY A 33 13.69 11.79 -16.03
CA GLY A 33 13.35 12.53 -17.25
C GLY A 33 12.06 12.06 -17.94
N ARG A 34 11.15 11.35 -17.26
CA ARG A 34 9.89 10.87 -17.83
C ARG A 34 8.78 11.91 -17.65
N ASP A 35 7.86 11.98 -18.61
CA ASP A 35 6.60 12.73 -18.43
C ASP A 35 5.65 11.90 -17.58
N VAL A 36 5.32 12.39 -16.37
CA VAL A 36 4.49 11.68 -15.41
C VAL A 36 3.27 12.49 -15.02
N ARG A 37 2.13 11.81 -14.87
CA ARG A 37 0.89 12.37 -14.34
C ARG A 37 0.39 11.53 -13.20
N LEU A 38 0.41 12.08 -12.00
CA LEU A 38 -0.20 11.48 -10.83
C LEU A 38 -1.67 11.92 -10.76
N VAL A 39 -2.59 10.97 -10.76
CA VAL A 39 -4.03 11.20 -10.87
C VAL A 39 -4.75 10.57 -9.70
N GLY A 40 -5.60 11.32 -9.03
CA GLY A 40 -6.33 10.76 -7.90
C GLY A 40 -7.50 11.60 -7.42
N GLY A 41 -8.19 11.05 -6.45
CA GLY A 41 -9.24 11.76 -5.73
C GLY A 41 -8.69 12.87 -4.84
N ARG A 42 -9.56 13.67 -4.27
CA ARG A 42 -9.22 14.73 -3.34
C ARG A 42 -9.97 14.55 -2.03
N GLY A 43 -9.25 14.33 -0.96
CA GLY A 43 -9.78 14.18 0.39
C GLY A 43 -10.47 12.83 0.63
N GLY A 44 -10.74 12.51 1.87
CA GLY A 44 -11.36 11.25 2.30
C GLY A 44 -10.44 10.39 3.15
N TYR A 45 -9.15 10.68 3.17
CA TYR A 45 -8.21 10.16 4.14
C TYR A 45 -7.75 11.26 5.09
N ARG A 46 -6.90 10.93 6.06
CA ARG A 46 -6.28 11.89 6.97
C ARG A 46 -5.33 12.79 6.18
N GLU A 47 -5.39 14.10 6.40
CA GLU A 47 -4.43 15.04 5.86
C GLU A 47 -3.19 15.15 6.76
N LEU A 48 -2.00 15.10 6.18
CA LEU A 48 -0.75 15.43 6.87
C LEU A 48 -0.39 16.89 6.64
N GLN A 49 0.22 17.52 7.64
CA GLN A 49 0.86 18.82 7.52
C GLN A 49 2.19 18.67 6.76
N ARG A 50 2.13 18.45 5.47
CA ARG A 50 3.30 18.27 4.61
C ARG A 50 3.25 19.18 3.39
N LYS A 51 4.43 19.52 2.88
CA LYS A 51 4.53 20.28 1.64
C LYS A 51 3.91 19.50 0.48
N ARG A 52 3.35 20.24 -0.48
CA ARG A 52 2.89 19.65 -1.73
C ARG A 52 4.07 18.96 -2.43
N PRO A 53 3.91 17.72 -2.93
CA PRO A 53 4.95 17.05 -3.70
C PRO A 53 5.23 17.79 -5.01
N VAL A 54 6.43 17.60 -5.55
CA VAL A 54 6.84 18.21 -6.83
C VAL A 54 6.06 17.62 -7.99
N ALA A 55 5.65 16.35 -7.90
CA ALA A 55 4.91 15.65 -8.94
C ALA A 55 3.65 16.40 -9.42
N ARG A 56 3.41 16.36 -10.72
CA ARG A 56 2.24 16.97 -11.36
C ARG A 56 0.96 16.21 -11.03
N ILE A 57 0.19 16.69 -10.03
CA ILE A 57 -1.03 16.04 -9.53
C ILE A 57 -2.26 16.58 -10.27
N THR A 58 -3.08 15.65 -10.80
CA THR A 58 -4.42 15.92 -11.32
C THR A 58 -5.46 15.38 -10.36
N HIS A 59 -6.25 16.27 -9.76
CA HIS A 59 -7.36 15.89 -8.90
C HIS A 59 -8.62 15.65 -9.72
N LEU A 60 -9.25 14.50 -9.50
CA LEU A 60 -10.53 14.16 -10.10
C LEU A 60 -11.69 14.43 -9.13
N ASN A 61 -12.77 14.95 -9.66
CA ASN A 61 -14.02 15.08 -8.92
C ASN A 61 -14.72 13.73 -8.84
N HIS A 62 -15.08 13.33 -7.62
CA HIS A 62 -15.84 12.12 -7.35
C HIS A 62 -16.70 12.30 -6.10
N TYR A 63 -17.69 11.43 -5.93
CA TYR A 63 -18.49 11.37 -4.71
C TYR A 63 -17.59 10.93 -3.53
N ARG A 64 -17.79 11.57 -2.38
CA ARG A 64 -17.10 11.22 -1.13
C ARG A 64 -18.11 10.65 -0.16
N GLY A 65 -17.88 9.40 0.25
CA GLY A 65 -18.67 8.72 1.26
C GLY A 65 -18.12 8.97 2.67
N SER A 66 -18.98 8.83 3.68
CA SER A 66 -18.51 8.75 5.07
C SER A 66 -17.95 7.38 5.35
N ARG A 67 -16.79 7.33 6.02
CA ARG A 67 -16.17 6.08 6.44
C ARG A 67 -17.07 5.34 7.41
N GLY A 68 -17.30 4.05 7.13
CA GLY A 68 -18.09 3.16 7.95
C GLY A 68 -19.53 2.94 7.50
N ASN A 69 -19.96 3.64 6.47
CA ASN A 69 -21.19 3.32 5.77
C ASN A 69 -20.85 2.55 4.48
N LEU A 70 -21.17 1.26 4.45
CA LEU A 70 -20.81 0.38 3.32
C LEU A 70 -21.42 0.88 2.00
N ARG A 71 -22.68 1.33 2.00
CA ARG A 71 -23.33 1.84 0.77
C ARG A 71 -22.61 3.07 0.23
N GLN A 72 -22.24 4.00 1.10
CA GLN A 72 -21.51 5.20 0.71
C GLN A 72 -20.10 4.87 0.23
N SER A 73 -19.42 3.90 0.84
CA SER A 73 -18.12 3.41 0.38
C SER A 73 -18.21 2.79 -1.01
N PHE A 74 -19.23 1.96 -1.30
CA PHE A 74 -19.44 1.41 -2.64
C PHE A 74 -19.74 2.51 -3.68
N THR A 75 -20.55 3.51 -3.33
CA THR A 75 -20.84 4.64 -4.21
C THR A 75 -19.58 5.46 -4.49
N GLU A 76 -18.76 5.70 -3.48
CA GLU A 76 -17.47 6.37 -3.64
C GLU A 76 -16.54 5.58 -4.58
N TYR A 77 -16.38 4.27 -4.36
CA TYR A 77 -15.54 3.42 -5.19
C TYR A 77 -16.00 3.41 -6.65
N ALA A 78 -17.30 3.31 -6.89
CA ALA A 78 -17.88 3.38 -8.23
C ALA A 78 -17.61 4.75 -8.88
N SER A 79 -17.79 5.83 -8.12
CA SER A 79 -17.57 7.20 -8.59
C SER A 79 -16.10 7.46 -8.94
N VAL A 80 -15.16 7.02 -8.10
CA VAL A 80 -13.71 7.12 -8.37
C VAL A 80 -13.33 6.32 -9.62
N THR A 81 -13.82 5.08 -9.72
CA THR A 81 -13.51 4.23 -10.89
C THR A 81 -14.07 4.82 -12.18
N ARG A 82 -15.27 5.40 -12.14
CA ARG A 82 -15.85 6.12 -13.29
C ARG A 82 -14.99 7.32 -13.67
N ALA A 83 -14.57 8.12 -12.69
CA ALA A 83 -13.69 9.27 -12.94
C ALA A 83 -12.35 8.84 -13.57
N PHE A 84 -11.80 7.69 -13.16
CA PHE A 84 -10.62 7.10 -13.81
C PHE A 84 -10.91 6.64 -15.24
N CYS A 85 -12.06 6.00 -15.51
CA CYS A 85 -12.47 5.66 -16.88
C CYS A 85 -12.56 6.89 -17.78
N ASP A 86 -13.19 7.97 -17.28
CA ASP A 86 -13.33 9.22 -18.02
C ASP A 86 -11.97 9.87 -18.27
N TYR A 87 -11.07 9.85 -17.29
CA TYR A 87 -9.69 10.32 -17.43
C TYR A 87 -8.94 9.51 -18.48
N ILE A 88 -8.97 8.18 -18.41
CA ILE A 88 -8.33 7.28 -19.38
C ILE A 88 -8.85 7.58 -20.79
N GLY A 89 -10.17 7.71 -20.95
CA GLY A 89 -10.78 8.02 -22.24
C GLY A 89 -10.33 9.34 -22.86
N ARG A 90 -10.03 10.36 -22.03
CA ARG A 90 -9.67 11.71 -22.49
C ARG A 90 -8.18 11.94 -22.68
N PHE A 91 -7.35 11.38 -21.80
CA PHE A 91 -5.95 11.80 -21.65
C PHE A 91 -4.93 10.71 -21.98
N VAL A 92 -5.30 9.43 -21.86
CA VAL A 92 -4.39 8.32 -22.16
C VAL A 92 -4.34 8.10 -23.67
N ARG A 93 -3.13 8.00 -24.20
CA ARG A 93 -2.83 7.83 -25.62
C ARG A 93 -2.22 6.46 -25.89
N HIS A 94 -2.08 6.15 -27.17
CA HIS A 94 -1.32 4.98 -27.60
C HIS A 94 0.12 5.05 -27.06
N ASP A 95 0.64 3.90 -26.65
CA ASP A 95 1.99 3.71 -26.06
C ASP A 95 2.21 4.32 -24.66
N ASP A 96 1.23 5.01 -24.08
CA ASP A 96 1.33 5.42 -22.68
C ASP A 96 1.38 4.20 -21.73
N VAL A 97 1.95 4.39 -20.56
CA VAL A 97 1.92 3.40 -19.48
C VAL A 97 0.97 3.89 -18.38
N VAL A 98 0.02 3.05 -18.00
CA VAL A 98 -0.94 3.37 -16.95
C VAL A 98 -0.75 2.42 -15.78
N VAL A 99 -0.27 2.95 -14.66
CA VAL A 99 -0.15 2.25 -13.37
C VAL A 99 -1.38 2.55 -12.55
N VAL A 100 -2.08 1.53 -12.06
CA VAL A 100 -3.29 1.69 -11.25
C VAL A 100 -3.14 0.93 -9.94
N THR A 101 -3.35 1.60 -8.81
CA THR A 101 -3.32 0.95 -7.50
C THR A 101 -4.62 0.20 -7.21
N SER A 102 -4.57 -0.78 -6.30
CA SER A 102 -5.75 -1.52 -5.84
C SER A 102 -6.71 -0.71 -4.95
N ALA A 103 -6.49 0.58 -4.77
CA ALA A 103 -7.38 1.49 -4.07
C ALA A 103 -8.04 2.48 -5.06
N PRO A 104 -9.38 2.42 -5.21
CA PRO A 104 -10.35 1.51 -4.59
C PRO A 104 -10.40 0.12 -5.25
N PRO A 105 -11.09 -0.86 -4.61
CA PRO A 105 -11.08 -2.27 -5.07
C PRO A 105 -11.50 -2.47 -6.53
N ASN A 106 -12.51 -1.77 -7.00
CA ASN A 106 -13.07 -1.93 -8.34
C ASN A 106 -12.19 -1.39 -9.48
N THR A 107 -11.06 -0.74 -9.18
CA THR A 107 -10.05 -0.37 -10.20
C THR A 107 -9.49 -1.57 -10.96
N VAL A 108 -9.62 -2.79 -10.41
CA VAL A 108 -9.24 -4.03 -11.09
C VAL A 108 -9.90 -4.18 -12.48
N THR A 109 -11.04 -3.54 -12.72
CA THR A 109 -11.79 -3.58 -13.98
C THR A 109 -11.26 -2.66 -15.07
N LEU A 110 -10.31 -1.75 -14.77
CA LEU A 110 -9.86 -0.70 -15.69
C LEU A 110 -8.96 -1.18 -16.84
N ALA A 111 -8.39 -2.39 -16.76
CA ALA A 111 -7.47 -2.91 -17.78
C ALA A 111 -8.02 -2.80 -19.21
N GLN A 112 -9.32 -3.09 -19.40
CA GLN A 112 -9.94 -3.03 -20.72
C GLN A 112 -10.05 -1.58 -21.26
N ALA A 113 -10.34 -0.62 -20.40
CA ALA A 113 -10.40 0.80 -20.78
C ALA A 113 -9.03 1.29 -21.26
N ILE A 114 -7.96 0.92 -20.54
CA ILE A 114 -6.57 1.25 -20.89
C ILE A 114 -6.18 0.60 -22.22
N ARG A 115 -6.47 -0.68 -22.39
CA ARG A 115 -6.15 -1.43 -23.62
C ARG A 115 -6.84 -0.83 -24.86
N ARG A 116 -8.10 -0.36 -24.73
CA ARG A 116 -8.80 0.32 -25.84
C ARG A 116 -8.11 1.60 -26.30
N ARG A 117 -7.26 2.20 -25.49
CA ARG A 117 -6.44 3.36 -25.83
C ARG A 117 -5.10 2.98 -26.49
N GLY A 118 -4.79 1.67 -26.58
CA GLY A 118 -3.49 1.17 -27.04
C GLY A 118 -2.35 1.38 -26.03
N ALA A 119 -2.69 1.66 -24.77
CA ALA A 119 -1.74 1.89 -23.70
C ALA A 119 -1.41 0.60 -22.94
N ARG A 120 -0.28 0.57 -22.23
CA ARG A 120 0.14 -0.53 -21.38
C ARG A 120 -0.44 -0.37 -19.97
N SER A 121 -0.87 -1.48 -19.38
CA SER A 121 -1.54 -1.50 -18.08
C SER A 121 -0.73 -2.25 -17.04
N ILE A 122 -0.45 -1.58 -15.91
CA ILE A 122 0.23 -2.16 -14.74
C ILE A 122 -0.69 -2.03 -13.54
N TYR A 123 -1.03 -3.14 -12.89
CA TYR A 123 -1.81 -3.13 -11.66
C TYR A 123 -0.93 -3.24 -10.44
N TRP A 124 -0.93 -2.22 -9.59
CA TRP A 124 -0.18 -2.20 -8.33
C TRP A 124 -1.03 -2.76 -7.21
N LEU A 125 -0.87 -4.04 -6.94
CA LEU A 125 -1.64 -4.79 -5.96
C LEU A 125 -1.10 -4.54 -4.55
N GLN A 126 -1.70 -3.58 -3.83
CA GLN A 126 -1.43 -3.28 -2.43
C GLN A 126 -2.21 -4.22 -1.50
N ASP A 127 -3.49 -4.48 -1.85
CA ASP A 127 -4.40 -5.35 -1.12
C ASP A 127 -5.06 -6.35 -2.08
N TYR A 128 -5.10 -7.64 -1.70
CA TYR A 128 -5.81 -8.67 -2.44
C TYR A 128 -7.19 -8.92 -1.81
N TYR A 129 -8.18 -8.25 -2.35
CA TYR A 129 -9.53 -8.16 -1.77
C TYR A 129 -10.27 -9.50 -1.62
N PRO A 130 -10.12 -10.52 -2.47
CA PRO A 130 -10.75 -11.81 -2.24
C PRO A 130 -10.38 -12.45 -0.91
N GLU A 131 -9.11 -12.40 -0.52
CA GLU A 131 -8.67 -12.91 0.78
C GLU A 131 -9.05 -11.96 1.92
N LEU A 132 -9.10 -10.65 1.69
CA LEU A 132 -9.60 -9.69 2.65
C LEU A 132 -11.06 -9.97 3.01
N VAL A 133 -11.91 -10.14 2.00
CA VAL A 133 -13.34 -10.45 2.17
C VAL A 133 -13.50 -11.80 2.86
N ARG A 134 -12.72 -12.82 2.46
CA ARG A 134 -12.74 -14.15 3.08
C ARG A 134 -12.41 -14.12 4.57
N GLY A 135 -11.41 -13.33 4.95
CA GLY A 135 -10.93 -13.30 6.34
C GLY A 135 -11.75 -12.42 7.27
N LEU A 136 -12.45 -11.42 6.75
CA LEU A 136 -13.15 -10.42 7.56
C LEU A 136 -14.67 -10.60 7.62
N TYR A 137 -15.25 -11.32 6.65
CA TYR A 137 -16.70 -11.45 6.54
C TYR A 137 -17.12 -12.91 6.38
N GLU A 138 -18.19 -13.27 7.06
CA GLU A 138 -18.80 -14.61 7.00
C GLU A 138 -19.80 -14.73 5.84
N TYR A 139 -19.30 -14.66 4.61
CA TYR A 139 -20.13 -14.93 3.44
C TYR A 139 -20.18 -16.43 3.11
N PRO A 140 -21.29 -16.95 2.53
CA PRO A 140 -21.38 -18.31 2.02
C PRO A 140 -20.24 -18.65 1.07
N VAL A 141 -19.72 -19.88 1.16
CA VAL A 141 -18.57 -20.34 0.35
C VAL A 141 -18.77 -20.13 -1.17
N PRO A 142 -19.95 -20.41 -1.77
CA PRO A 142 -20.16 -20.16 -3.20
C PRO A 142 -19.98 -18.69 -3.58
N LEU A 143 -20.46 -17.77 -2.74
CA LEU A 143 -20.34 -16.33 -3.01
C LEU A 143 -18.88 -15.85 -2.96
N ARG A 144 -18.09 -16.38 -2.01
CA ARG A 144 -16.64 -16.10 -1.93
C ARG A 144 -15.92 -16.61 -3.19
N ALA A 145 -16.27 -17.80 -3.67
CA ALA A 145 -15.68 -18.39 -4.87
C ALA A 145 -16.01 -17.56 -6.13
N VAL A 146 -17.26 -17.11 -6.28
CA VAL A 146 -17.69 -16.22 -7.37
C VAL A 146 -16.94 -14.90 -7.33
N PHE A 147 -16.83 -14.26 -6.15
CA PHE A 147 -16.11 -13.01 -6.00
C PHE A 147 -14.62 -13.16 -6.34
N ARG A 148 -13.97 -14.23 -5.85
CA ARG A 148 -12.57 -14.53 -6.19
C ARG A 148 -12.39 -14.75 -7.70
N ARG A 149 -13.27 -15.55 -8.33
CA ARG A 149 -13.21 -15.80 -9.78
C ARG A 149 -13.39 -14.53 -10.60
N PHE A 150 -14.33 -13.67 -10.20
CA PHE A 150 -14.51 -12.35 -10.81
C PHE A 150 -13.23 -11.51 -10.70
N TRP A 151 -12.65 -11.44 -9.52
CA TRP A 151 -11.46 -10.65 -9.26
C TRP A 151 -10.24 -11.15 -10.05
N ASP A 152 -9.98 -12.47 -9.98
CA ASP A 152 -8.86 -13.09 -10.67
C ASP A 152 -9.00 -12.99 -12.20
N HIS A 153 -10.23 -13.10 -12.72
CA HIS A 153 -10.50 -12.86 -14.14
C HIS A 153 -10.12 -11.44 -14.57
N HIS A 154 -10.47 -10.43 -13.78
CA HIS A 154 -10.09 -9.04 -14.09
C HIS A 154 -8.61 -8.79 -13.92
N LEU A 155 -7.97 -9.35 -12.89
CA LEU A 155 -6.51 -9.29 -12.73
C LEU A 155 -5.77 -9.93 -13.91
N GLY A 156 -6.26 -11.05 -14.43
CA GLY A 156 -5.66 -11.71 -15.59
C GLY A 156 -5.66 -10.89 -16.90
N ARG A 157 -6.38 -9.76 -16.93
CA ARG A 157 -6.46 -8.85 -18.09
C ARG A 157 -5.39 -7.75 -18.10
N TRP A 158 -4.66 -7.56 -17.01
CA TRP A 158 -3.59 -6.59 -16.90
C TRP A 158 -2.32 -7.11 -17.58
N ASP A 159 -1.57 -6.24 -18.23
CA ASP A 159 -0.32 -6.63 -18.89
C ASP A 159 0.72 -7.01 -17.85
N ARG A 160 0.74 -6.34 -16.69
CA ARG A 160 1.56 -6.67 -15.52
C ARG A 160 0.79 -6.44 -14.22
N ILE A 161 1.11 -7.27 -13.21
CA ILE A 161 0.64 -7.12 -11.83
C ILE A 161 1.87 -6.98 -10.95
N VAL A 162 1.97 -5.91 -10.20
CA VAL A 162 3.03 -5.72 -9.20
C VAL A 162 2.44 -6.01 -7.83
N LYS A 163 2.87 -7.08 -7.19
CA LYS A 163 2.52 -7.44 -5.82
C LYS A 163 3.54 -6.84 -4.86
N ILE A 164 3.09 -6.27 -3.74
CA ILE A 164 3.98 -5.69 -2.73
C ILE A 164 4.63 -6.73 -1.80
N GLY A 165 4.28 -7.98 -1.96
CA GLY A 165 4.84 -9.11 -1.22
C GLY A 165 4.44 -10.44 -1.86
N SER A 166 5.27 -11.47 -1.70
CA SER A 166 5.00 -12.82 -2.19
C SER A 166 3.83 -13.50 -1.47
N ASN A 167 3.52 -13.03 -0.26
CA ASN A 167 2.39 -13.51 0.52
C ASN A 167 1.02 -13.17 -0.09
N LEU A 168 0.93 -12.16 -0.96
CA LEU A 168 -0.33 -11.74 -1.54
C LEU A 168 -0.90 -12.80 -2.51
N GLY A 169 -2.16 -13.13 -2.33
CA GLY A 169 -2.90 -14.03 -3.22
C GLY A 169 -3.02 -13.51 -4.66
N GLY A 170 -3.83 -14.22 -5.47
CA GLY A 170 -4.13 -13.85 -6.86
C GLY A 170 -3.19 -14.47 -7.89
N PRO A 171 -3.45 -14.19 -9.19
CA PRO A 171 -2.72 -14.79 -10.31
C PRO A 171 -1.21 -14.50 -10.23
N THR A 172 -0.43 -15.45 -10.77
CA THR A 172 1.03 -15.37 -10.83
C THR A 172 1.58 -15.16 -12.24
N ARG A 173 0.79 -15.45 -13.26
CA ARG A 173 1.24 -15.50 -14.67
C ARG A 173 1.85 -14.18 -15.16
N ASN A 174 1.27 -13.03 -14.79
CA ASN A 174 1.75 -11.70 -15.19
C ASN A 174 2.25 -10.91 -13.98
N ALA A 175 2.52 -11.59 -12.86
CA ALA A 175 2.87 -10.95 -11.61
C ALA A 175 4.37 -10.94 -11.39
N VAL A 176 4.83 -9.81 -10.87
CA VAL A 176 6.16 -9.63 -10.30
C VAL A 176 6.02 -9.13 -8.86
N VAL A 177 7.01 -9.40 -8.03
CA VAL A 177 7.02 -8.87 -6.67
C VAL A 177 8.00 -7.69 -6.63
N ILE A 178 7.45 -6.49 -6.41
CA ILE A 178 8.23 -5.30 -6.09
C ILE A 178 7.68 -4.78 -4.77
N ARG A 179 8.49 -4.90 -3.72
CA ARG A 179 8.11 -4.54 -2.36
C ARG A 179 7.99 -3.03 -2.22
N ASN A 180 7.20 -2.60 -1.25
CA ASN A 180 7.18 -1.21 -0.85
C ASN A 180 8.53 -0.83 -0.20
N TRP A 181 8.72 0.45 0.09
CA TRP A 181 9.94 1.03 0.64
C TRP A 181 9.60 2.00 1.78
N PRO A 182 10.59 2.53 2.52
CA PRO A 182 10.35 3.53 3.55
C PRO A 182 9.72 4.80 2.96
N THR A 183 8.69 5.32 3.61
CA THR A 183 8.04 6.57 3.18
C THR A 183 8.75 7.82 3.71
N MET A 184 9.78 7.63 4.55
CA MET A 184 10.59 8.68 5.18
C MET A 184 12.07 8.35 5.05
N SER A 185 12.91 9.38 4.99
CA SER A 185 14.36 9.24 5.10
C SER A 185 14.80 9.24 6.56
N PHE A 186 15.78 8.38 6.86
CA PHE A 186 16.40 8.24 8.17
C PHE A 186 17.93 8.33 8.04
N ASP A 187 18.43 9.46 7.53
CA ASP A 187 19.83 9.62 7.13
C ASP A 187 20.83 9.44 8.28
N ARG A 188 20.40 9.68 9.53
CA ARG A 188 21.22 9.51 10.72
C ARG A 188 20.40 8.89 11.86
N PRO A 189 20.29 7.54 11.90
CA PRO A 189 19.64 6.88 13.01
C PRO A 189 20.41 7.15 14.31
N THR A 190 19.77 7.85 15.24
CA THR A 190 20.29 8.07 16.59
C THR A 190 20.09 6.85 17.47
N ALA A 191 20.83 6.73 18.56
CA ALA A 191 20.56 5.71 19.57
C ALA A 191 19.14 5.90 20.14
N PRO A 192 18.32 4.84 20.23
CA PRO A 192 16.98 4.97 20.82
C PRO A 192 17.03 5.12 22.33
N GLU A 193 15.96 5.66 22.90
CA GLU A 193 15.74 5.56 24.33
C GLU A 193 15.56 4.09 24.72
N PRO A 194 16.38 3.55 25.66
CA PRO A 194 16.30 2.15 26.04
C PRO A 194 14.95 1.82 26.70
N ARG A 195 14.49 0.59 26.52
CA ARG A 195 13.22 0.08 27.06
C ARG A 195 12.01 0.93 26.69
N THR A 196 11.94 1.37 25.45
CA THR A 196 10.79 2.06 24.86
C THR A 196 10.22 1.28 23.69
N ALA A 197 8.89 1.23 23.60
CA ALA A 197 8.20 0.57 22.50
C ALA A 197 7.10 1.49 21.93
N LEU A 198 6.95 1.50 20.61
CA LEU A 198 5.99 2.33 19.91
C LEU A 198 5.10 1.49 18.99
N TYR A 199 3.79 1.65 19.12
CA TYR A 199 2.85 1.39 18.04
C TYR A 199 2.38 2.74 17.48
N SER A 200 2.53 2.93 16.18
CA SER A 200 2.05 4.14 15.49
C SER A 200 1.26 3.76 14.24
N GLY A 201 -0.04 3.99 14.25
CA GLY A 201 -0.88 3.75 13.11
C GLY A 201 -2.35 3.52 13.40
N ASN A 202 -3.16 3.62 12.35
CA ASN A 202 -4.59 3.42 12.44
C ASN A 202 -4.93 1.96 12.80
N LEU A 203 -5.68 1.73 13.87
CA LEU A 203 -6.21 0.43 14.26
C LEU A 203 -7.55 0.19 13.54
N GLY A 204 -7.54 -0.64 12.51
CA GLY A 204 -8.71 -1.02 11.75
C GLY A 204 -8.84 -2.53 11.61
N TYR A 205 -9.68 -2.98 10.70
CA TYR A 205 -9.95 -4.40 10.42
C TYR A 205 -8.68 -5.22 10.06
N GLY A 206 -7.63 -4.56 9.59
CA GLY A 206 -6.36 -5.20 9.26
C GLY A 206 -5.53 -5.65 10.46
N HIS A 207 -6.00 -5.39 11.70
CA HIS A 207 -5.27 -5.63 12.93
C HIS A 207 -6.04 -6.55 13.87
N ASP A 208 -5.32 -7.41 14.57
CA ASP A 208 -5.84 -8.14 15.72
C ASP A 208 -5.45 -7.37 16.99
N ILE A 209 -6.46 -6.79 17.64
CA ILE A 209 -6.26 -5.90 18.79
C ILE A 209 -5.88 -6.71 20.02
N GLU A 210 -6.45 -7.90 20.21
CA GLU A 210 -6.15 -8.74 21.38
C GLU A 210 -4.68 -9.18 21.37
N LEU A 211 -4.18 -9.63 20.20
CA LEU A 211 -2.77 -9.99 20.06
C LEU A 211 -1.85 -8.79 20.27
N LEU A 212 -2.24 -7.60 19.80
CA LEU A 212 -1.48 -6.38 20.02
C LEU A 212 -1.43 -6.00 21.51
N VAL A 213 -2.57 -6.01 22.20
CA VAL A 213 -2.68 -5.72 23.63
C VAL A 213 -1.85 -6.71 24.46
N HIS A 214 -1.91 -8.00 24.11
CA HIS A 214 -1.10 -9.03 24.75
C HIS A 214 0.41 -8.78 24.60
N ALA A 215 0.87 -8.41 23.40
CA ALA A 215 2.27 -8.08 23.16
C ALA A 215 2.71 -6.83 23.92
N CYS A 216 1.87 -5.79 23.97
CA CYS A 216 2.10 -4.59 24.77
C CYS A 216 2.21 -4.92 26.27
N GLY A 217 1.35 -5.82 26.77
CA GLY A 217 1.38 -6.31 28.15
C GLY A 217 2.70 -7.02 28.48
N LYS A 218 3.16 -7.92 27.61
CA LYS A 218 4.47 -8.60 27.77
C LYS A 218 5.63 -7.60 27.79
N LEU A 219 5.64 -6.63 26.90
CA LEU A 219 6.67 -5.59 26.88
C LEU A 219 6.65 -4.77 28.18
N ARG A 220 5.47 -4.38 28.66
CA ARG A 220 5.31 -3.66 29.95
C ARG A 220 5.84 -4.48 31.12
N THR A 221 5.50 -5.76 31.20
CA THR A 221 6.03 -6.67 32.24
C THR A 221 7.55 -6.81 32.18
N ALA A 222 8.13 -6.76 30.97
CA ALA A 222 9.57 -6.74 30.77
C ALA A 222 10.23 -5.36 31.03
N GLY A 223 9.48 -4.38 31.56
CA GLY A 223 9.98 -3.05 31.92
C GLY A 223 10.06 -2.06 30.76
N TYR A 224 9.36 -2.30 29.65
CA TYR A 224 9.27 -1.34 28.57
C TYR A 224 8.17 -0.30 28.82
N ARG A 225 8.45 0.95 28.50
CA ARG A 225 7.45 2.01 28.37
C ARG A 225 6.82 1.89 26.98
N VAL A 226 5.54 1.53 26.92
CA VAL A 226 4.80 1.36 25.65
C VAL A 226 4.04 2.63 25.32
N THR A 227 4.34 3.22 24.18
CA THR A 227 3.61 4.35 23.59
C THR A 227 2.67 3.82 22.50
N MET A 228 1.38 4.18 22.58
CA MET A 228 0.36 3.84 21.61
C MET A 228 -0.12 5.12 20.91
N ARG A 229 0.07 5.22 19.59
CA ARG A 229 -0.51 6.28 18.77
C ARG A 229 -1.48 5.68 17.78
N SER A 230 -2.76 6.02 17.89
CA SER A 230 -3.80 5.48 17.00
C SER A 230 -5.07 6.32 17.02
N ASP A 231 -5.67 6.52 15.85
CA ASP A 231 -6.98 7.17 15.66
C ASP A 231 -8.04 6.21 15.09
N GLY A 232 -7.73 4.91 14.94
CA GLY A 232 -8.62 3.93 14.33
C GLY A 232 -9.79 3.51 15.21
N ARG A 233 -10.80 2.88 14.59
CA ARG A 233 -11.95 2.33 15.31
C ARG A 233 -11.60 1.32 16.39
N GLY A 234 -10.46 0.65 16.29
CA GLY A 234 -9.97 -0.25 17.32
C GLY A 234 -9.35 0.46 18.53
N ALA A 235 -9.08 1.76 18.46
CA ALA A 235 -8.44 2.47 19.55
C ALA A 235 -9.30 2.51 20.82
N TRP A 236 -10.63 2.56 20.69
CA TRP A 236 -11.55 2.54 21.83
C TRP A 236 -11.70 1.15 22.49
N GLN A 237 -11.19 0.09 21.87
CA GLN A 237 -11.15 -1.26 22.43
C GLN A 237 -9.90 -1.49 23.31
N LEU A 238 -8.99 -0.52 23.35
CA LEU A 238 -7.77 -0.65 24.13
C LEU A 238 -8.07 -0.52 25.64
N PRO A 239 -7.39 -1.30 26.48
CA PRO A 239 -7.58 -1.22 27.93
C PRO A 239 -7.09 0.13 28.47
N ALA A 240 -7.61 0.52 29.64
CA ALA A 240 -7.32 1.81 30.26
C ALA A 240 -5.81 2.08 30.47
N TRP A 241 -5.02 1.05 30.69
CA TRP A 241 -3.57 1.18 30.87
C TRP A 241 -2.78 1.42 29.55
N LEU A 242 -3.44 1.26 28.38
CA LEU A 242 -2.84 1.42 27.05
C LEU A 242 -3.62 2.50 26.24
N GLN A 243 -3.88 3.64 26.88
CA GLN A 243 -4.64 4.71 26.22
C GLN A 243 -3.89 5.26 25.00
N PRO A 244 -4.55 5.35 23.84
CA PRO A 244 -3.91 5.85 22.65
C PRO A 244 -3.76 7.38 22.70
N MET A 245 -2.61 7.85 22.28
CA MET A 245 -2.38 9.23 21.89
C MET A 245 -2.82 9.42 20.43
N PRO A 246 -3.21 10.63 20.01
CA PRO A 246 -3.47 10.93 18.60
C PRO A 246 -2.27 10.56 17.71
N LEU A 247 -2.55 10.16 16.49
CA LEU A 247 -1.50 9.97 15.50
C LEU A 247 -0.78 11.30 15.23
N GLU A 248 0.54 11.23 15.07
CA GLU A 248 1.34 12.42 14.73
C GLU A 248 1.07 12.83 13.28
N ASN A 249 0.75 14.11 13.07
CA ASN A 249 0.44 14.68 11.77
C ASN A 249 1.64 15.39 11.12
N ASP A 250 2.62 15.80 11.94
CA ASP A 250 3.85 16.38 11.47
C ASP A 250 4.86 15.28 11.10
N PRO A 251 5.29 15.17 9.84
CA PRO A 251 6.23 14.15 9.42
C PRO A 251 7.57 14.19 10.15
N ALA A 252 8.05 15.38 10.56
CA ALA A 252 9.30 15.51 11.29
C ALA A 252 9.15 14.91 12.71
N LYS A 253 8.08 15.25 13.41
CA LYS A 253 7.79 14.69 14.74
C LYS A 253 7.52 13.20 14.68
N LEU A 254 6.82 12.73 13.64
CA LEU A 254 6.62 11.29 13.42
C LEU A 254 7.96 10.56 13.21
N ARG A 255 8.87 11.14 12.42
CA ARG A 255 10.21 10.59 12.24
C ARG A 255 10.98 10.54 13.57
N ASP A 256 10.91 11.62 14.36
CA ASP A 256 11.59 11.69 15.66
C ASP A 256 11.01 10.67 16.65
N ASP A 257 9.69 10.45 16.64
CA ASP A 257 9.06 9.38 17.43
C ASP A 257 9.55 7.99 17.01
N LEU A 258 9.63 7.74 15.71
CA LEU A 258 10.16 6.48 15.17
C LEU A 258 11.65 6.29 15.52
N LEU A 259 12.45 7.34 15.52
CA LEU A 259 13.87 7.25 15.91
C LEU A 259 14.06 7.12 17.42
N ARG A 260 13.17 7.67 18.24
CA ARG A 260 13.29 7.67 19.69
C ARG A 260 13.08 6.29 20.30
N HIS A 261 12.11 5.51 19.79
CA HIS A 261 11.73 4.25 20.40
C HIS A 261 12.61 3.08 19.94
N GLU A 262 13.02 2.23 20.90
CA GLU A 262 13.87 1.06 20.65
C GLU A 262 13.15 -0.03 19.86
N VAL A 263 11.88 -0.25 20.17
CA VAL A 263 11.04 -1.32 19.61
C VAL A 263 9.83 -0.73 18.89
N HIS A 264 9.57 -1.18 17.68
CA HIS A 264 8.32 -0.86 16.97
C HIS A 264 7.42 -2.10 16.94
N LEU A 265 6.15 -1.89 17.27
CA LEU A 265 5.12 -2.90 17.12
C LEU A 265 4.40 -2.74 15.78
N VAL A 266 4.26 -3.82 15.05
CA VAL A 266 3.44 -3.91 13.84
C VAL A 266 2.44 -5.02 14.01
N ALA A 267 1.16 -4.68 13.95
CA ALA A 267 0.07 -5.63 14.09
C ALA A 267 -0.53 -5.98 12.72
N ALA A 268 -0.95 -7.22 12.57
CA ALA A 268 -1.76 -7.73 11.47
C ALA A 268 -2.89 -8.59 12.02
N ASN A 269 -3.88 -8.89 11.19
CA ASN A 269 -4.91 -9.87 11.50
C ASN A 269 -4.51 -11.21 10.85
N PRO A 270 -4.34 -12.30 11.60
CA PRO A 270 -3.89 -13.58 11.08
C PRO A 270 -4.84 -14.21 10.04
N LYS A 271 -6.10 -13.76 10.00
CA LYS A 271 -7.11 -14.24 9.02
C LYS A 271 -6.90 -13.67 7.62
N ILE A 272 -6.09 -12.62 7.46
CA ILE A 272 -5.91 -11.90 6.17
C ILE A 272 -4.44 -11.77 5.74
N THR A 273 -3.60 -12.69 6.16
CA THR A 273 -2.15 -12.67 5.88
C THR A 273 -1.79 -12.78 4.39
N GLN A 274 -2.71 -13.29 3.56
CA GLN A 274 -2.57 -13.34 2.10
C GLN A 274 -3.25 -12.15 1.39
N ALA A 275 -3.85 -11.24 2.15
CA ALA A 275 -4.56 -10.10 1.60
C ALA A 275 -3.75 -8.80 1.65
N ILE A 276 -2.91 -8.62 2.65
CA ILE A 276 -2.17 -7.39 2.94
C ILE A 276 -0.72 -7.67 3.32
N PHE A 277 0.12 -6.64 3.23
CA PHE A 277 1.43 -6.61 3.88
C PHE A 277 1.63 -5.24 4.55
N PRO A 278 1.90 -5.19 5.89
CA PRO A 278 1.92 -3.93 6.63
C PRO A 278 3.04 -2.98 6.18
N SER A 279 2.68 -1.80 5.71
CA SER A 279 3.62 -0.80 5.20
C SER A 279 4.57 -0.20 6.26
N LYS A 280 4.20 -0.27 7.53
CA LYS A 280 4.99 0.29 8.65
C LYS A 280 6.35 -0.39 8.84
N ILE A 281 6.48 -1.63 8.40
CA ILE A 281 7.71 -2.43 8.47
C ILE A 281 8.88 -1.68 7.82
N TRP A 282 8.65 -1.04 6.68
CA TRP A 282 9.69 -0.36 5.92
C TRP A 282 10.32 0.81 6.67
N ASN A 283 9.50 1.63 7.32
CA ASN A 283 10.02 2.71 8.17
C ASN A 283 10.77 2.17 9.39
N THR A 284 10.32 1.04 9.96
CA THR A 284 11.02 0.37 11.08
C THR A 284 12.41 -0.11 10.67
N PHE A 285 12.52 -0.75 9.50
CA PHE A 285 13.81 -1.20 8.97
C PHE A 285 14.74 -0.02 8.68
N ALA A 286 14.23 1.02 8.01
CA ALA A 286 15.01 2.21 7.69
C ALA A 286 15.49 2.96 8.95
N ALA A 287 14.66 3.01 9.99
CA ALA A 287 15.03 3.57 11.30
C ALA A 287 15.98 2.66 12.10
N ARG A 288 16.28 1.44 11.63
CA ARG A 288 17.09 0.42 12.31
C ARG A 288 16.61 0.12 13.72
N ARG A 289 15.28 -0.08 13.86
CA ARG A 289 14.66 -0.38 15.15
C ARG A 289 14.28 -1.86 15.24
N LYS A 290 14.23 -2.37 16.48
CA LYS A 290 13.74 -3.73 16.72
C LYS A 290 12.27 -3.80 16.36
N LEU A 291 11.87 -4.90 15.74
CA LEU A 291 10.49 -5.11 15.26
C LEU A 291 9.83 -6.22 16.07
N VAL A 292 8.66 -5.94 16.62
CA VAL A 292 7.76 -6.92 17.21
C VAL A 292 6.50 -6.99 16.36
N CYS A 293 6.27 -8.14 15.74
CA CYS A 293 5.08 -8.40 14.91
C CYS A 293 4.05 -9.20 15.68
N THR A 294 2.77 -8.81 15.56
CA THR A 294 1.64 -9.56 16.10
C THR A 294 0.67 -9.93 14.97
N GLY A 295 0.09 -11.14 15.04
CA GLY A 295 -0.86 -11.61 14.02
C GLY A 295 -0.26 -11.97 12.67
N PHE A 296 1.06 -12.02 12.55
CA PHE A 296 1.75 -12.53 11.37
C PHE A 296 1.69 -14.05 11.38
N ALA A 297 1.26 -14.65 10.28
CA ALA A 297 1.15 -16.11 10.15
C ALA A 297 1.39 -16.57 8.72
N GLY A 298 1.83 -17.83 8.56
CA GLY A 298 2.02 -18.46 7.26
C GLY A 298 2.88 -17.64 6.29
N PRO A 299 2.43 -17.44 5.04
CA PRO A 299 3.21 -16.76 4.00
C PRO A 299 3.64 -15.33 4.36
N MET A 300 2.94 -14.65 5.28
CA MET A 300 3.34 -13.31 5.72
C MET A 300 4.62 -13.34 6.56
N ILE A 301 4.88 -14.41 7.33
CA ILE A 301 6.12 -14.58 8.07
C ILE A 301 7.28 -14.80 7.08
N GLU A 302 7.09 -15.65 6.09
CA GLU A 302 8.09 -15.90 5.04
C GLU A 302 8.43 -14.61 4.29
N GLU A 303 7.42 -13.84 3.91
CA GLU A 303 7.62 -12.54 3.27
C GLU A 303 8.36 -11.55 4.17
N LEU A 304 8.10 -11.56 5.49
CA LEU A 304 8.80 -10.71 6.45
C LEU A 304 10.30 -11.04 6.50
N GLU A 305 10.65 -12.34 6.52
CA GLU A 305 12.07 -12.75 6.55
C GLU A 305 12.79 -12.36 5.25
N ILE A 306 12.16 -12.53 4.09
CA ILE A 306 12.71 -12.05 2.82
C ILE A 306 12.87 -10.52 2.85
N SER A 307 11.88 -9.80 3.36
CA SER A 307 11.87 -8.34 3.43
C SER A 307 12.97 -7.76 4.33
N LYS A 308 13.39 -8.47 5.37
CA LYS A 308 14.51 -8.06 6.24
C LYS A 308 15.84 -8.02 5.48
N LEU A 309 16.00 -8.89 4.48
CA LEU A 309 17.21 -9.03 3.68
C LEU A 309 17.19 -8.19 2.40
N ALA A 310 16.00 -7.73 1.98
CA ALA A 310 15.83 -7.00 0.75
C ALA A 310 16.34 -5.55 0.87
N PRO A 311 17.24 -5.11 -0.01
CA PRO A 311 17.65 -3.71 -0.06
C PRO A 311 16.51 -2.84 -0.61
N PHE A 312 15.80 -2.15 0.27
CA PHE A 312 14.57 -1.40 -0.08
C PHE A 312 14.84 -0.18 -0.98
N ASP A 313 16.05 0.30 -1.07
CA ASP A 313 16.50 1.33 -2.02
C ASP A 313 16.40 0.87 -3.48
N ARG A 314 16.53 -0.43 -3.76
CA ARG A 314 16.35 -1.00 -5.10
C ARG A 314 14.90 -1.13 -5.54
N HIS A 315 13.92 -1.05 -4.66
CA HIS A 315 12.52 -1.27 -5.03
C HIS A 315 11.99 -0.19 -5.99
N LEU A 316 12.41 1.06 -5.80
CA LEU A 316 12.10 2.13 -6.76
C LEU A 316 12.78 1.93 -8.11
N GLU A 317 14.02 1.45 -8.12
CA GLU A 317 14.75 1.12 -9.36
C GLU A 317 14.03 0.01 -10.13
N GLN A 318 13.59 -1.06 -9.46
CA GLN A 318 12.81 -2.13 -10.09
C GLN A 318 11.52 -1.60 -10.74
N TRP A 319 10.87 -0.59 -10.14
CA TRP A 319 9.72 0.07 -10.72
C TRP A 319 10.08 0.86 -11.98
N THR A 320 11.18 1.63 -11.95
CA THR A 320 11.62 2.40 -13.12
C THR A 320 12.01 1.50 -14.29
N ASP A 321 12.65 0.36 -14.02
CA ASP A 321 13.00 -0.66 -15.01
C ASP A 321 11.77 -1.33 -15.61
N LEU A 322 10.78 -1.69 -14.77
CA LEU A 322 9.52 -2.27 -15.22
C LEU A 322 8.79 -1.32 -16.16
N ILE A 323 8.69 -0.03 -15.82
CA ILE A 323 8.03 0.99 -16.62
C ILE A 323 8.82 1.24 -17.92
N ALA A 324 10.15 1.29 -17.86
CA ALA A 324 11.00 1.41 -19.04
C ALA A 324 10.76 0.26 -20.03
N THR A 325 10.74 -0.96 -19.51
CA THR A 325 10.45 -2.16 -20.30
C THR A 325 9.06 -2.09 -20.93
N ALA A 326 8.05 -1.64 -20.18
CA ALA A 326 6.69 -1.48 -20.68
C ALA A 326 6.60 -0.43 -21.81
N GLN A 327 7.34 0.67 -21.72
CA GLN A 327 7.39 1.70 -22.77
C GLN A 327 8.12 1.24 -24.03
N ASN A 328 9.17 0.42 -23.89
CA ASN A 328 10.01 -0.03 -25.00
C ASN A 328 9.44 -1.27 -25.72
N SER A 329 8.51 -2.00 -25.10
CA SER A 329 7.91 -3.20 -25.68
C SER A 329 6.89 -2.82 -26.76
N GLY A 330 7.32 -2.55 -27.98
CA GLY A 330 6.49 -2.23 -29.14
C GLY A 330 5.60 -3.37 -29.67
N GLN A 331 5.47 -4.50 -28.95
CA GLN A 331 4.52 -5.58 -29.26
C GLN A 331 4.02 -6.29 -27.98
N PRO A 332 2.74 -6.76 -27.95
CA PRO A 332 2.26 -7.61 -26.88
C PRO A 332 2.86 -9.01 -27.02
N ASN A 333 3.51 -9.48 -25.99
CA ASN A 333 3.95 -10.85 -25.75
C ASN A 333 5.33 -11.32 -26.29
N ARG A 334 6.31 -11.25 -25.42
CA ARG A 334 7.10 -12.43 -25.05
C ARG A 334 7.68 -12.20 -23.65
N VAL A 335 7.29 -13.05 -22.73
CA VAL A 335 7.79 -13.07 -21.35
C VAL A 335 9.20 -13.65 -21.38
N GLU A 336 10.23 -12.83 -21.29
CA GLU A 336 11.50 -13.30 -20.76
C GLU A 336 11.34 -13.39 -19.24
N ARG A 337 11.55 -14.59 -18.71
CA ARG A 337 11.66 -14.81 -17.28
C ARG A 337 12.82 -13.97 -16.76
N ILE A 338 12.53 -12.94 -16.00
CA ILE A 338 13.52 -12.36 -15.10
C ILE A 338 13.65 -13.39 -13.98
N GLU A 339 14.68 -14.26 -14.08
CA GLU A 339 15.06 -15.12 -12.98
C GLU A 339 15.47 -14.26 -11.80
N PRO A 340 15.07 -14.61 -10.56
CA PRO A 340 15.56 -13.92 -9.39
C PRO A 340 17.07 -14.17 -9.32
N ALA A 341 17.86 -13.11 -9.38
CA ALA A 341 19.27 -13.19 -9.03
C ALA A 341 19.36 -13.62 -7.57
N LEU A 342 19.59 -14.91 -7.37
CA LEU A 342 20.04 -15.48 -6.13
C LEU A 342 21.53 -15.19 -6.02
N ALA A 343 21.91 -14.30 -5.13
CA ALA A 343 23.19 -14.23 -4.45
C ALA A 343 23.00 -13.49 -3.12
#